data_f732b19aa16a20096b8662e9f0396811
#
_entry.id   f732b19aa16a20096b8662e9f0396811
#
_cell.length_a   1.000
_cell.length_b   1.000
_cell.length_c   1.000
_cell.angle_alpha   90.00
_cell.angle_beta   90.00
_cell.angle_gamma   90.00
#
_symmetry.space_group_name_H-M   'P 1'
#
loop_
_entity.id
_entity.type
_entity.pdbx_description
1 polymer ?
#
loop_
_entity_poly.entity_id
_entity_poly.type
_entity_poly.pdbx_seq_one_letter_code
_entity_poly.pdbx_strand_id
1 'polypeptide(L)'
;MRLKLGRPDIARYSGRFEVPAAGPEAPLWATWMGVSTLLLDDGSSALMTDGYFSRPGLLRVAAGKVSPSPARVDGCLARAMVSRLEAVVPLHTHFDHVLDSALVADRTGALLVGGGSAANVGRGYGLPENRLVVAVSGEPIRLGGYDVTLIKSHHCPPDRFPGAIGAPLTTPVKTSAYR
;
A
#
# COMPACT_ATOMS: atom_id res chain seq x y z
N MET A 1 -28.19 -18.91 -1.98
CA MET A 1 -26.98 -18.41 -2.64
C MET A 1 -25.77 -19.03 -1.94
N ARG A 2 -25.06 -19.97 -2.58
CA ARG A 2 -23.92 -20.67 -1.97
C ARG A 2 -22.70 -19.73 -2.04
N LEU A 3 -22.16 -19.36 -0.91
CA LEU A 3 -20.81 -18.77 -0.83
C LEU A 3 -19.82 -19.81 -1.38
N LYS A 4 -19.30 -19.61 -2.56
CA LYS A 4 -18.12 -20.34 -3.03
C LYS A 4 -16.91 -19.76 -2.31
N LEU A 5 -16.60 -20.29 -1.14
CA LEU A 5 -15.31 -20.12 -0.48
C LEU A 5 -14.27 -20.98 -1.22
N GLY A 6 -13.99 -20.65 -2.47
CA GLY A 6 -12.98 -21.31 -3.27
C GLY A 6 -11.80 -20.40 -3.46
N ARG A 7 -10.59 -20.87 -3.19
CA ARG A 7 -9.39 -20.21 -3.68
C ARG A 7 -9.45 -20.22 -5.21
N PRO A 8 -9.12 -19.11 -5.90
CA PRO A 8 -8.98 -19.14 -7.35
C PRO A 8 -7.95 -20.22 -7.73
N ASP A 9 -8.23 -20.95 -8.79
CA ASP A 9 -7.28 -21.90 -9.35
C ASP A 9 -6.10 -21.13 -9.97
N ILE A 10 -5.06 -20.94 -9.19
CA ILE A 10 -3.85 -20.21 -9.60
C ILE A 10 -3.11 -20.97 -10.71
N ALA A 11 -3.20 -22.30 -10.74
CA ALA A 11 -2.55 -23.11 -11.78
C ALA A 11 -3.01 -22.71 -13.20
N ARG A 12 -4.27 -22.27 -13.34
CA ARG A 12 -4.81 -21.72 -14.59
C ARG A 12 -4.05 -20.52 -15.14
N TYR A 13 -3.31 -19.82 -14.29
CA TYR A 13 -2.58 -18.60 -14.63
C TYR A 13 -1.07 -18.76 -14.48
N SER A 14 -0.58 -19.98 -14.19
CA SER A 14 0.84 -20.25 -13.91
C SER A 14 1.78 -19.65 -14.96
N GLY A 15 1.51 -19.86 -16.25
CA GLY A 15 2.34 -19.30 -17.32
C GLY A 15 2.38 -17.77 -17.41
N ARG A 16 1.53 -17.07 -16.63
CA ARG A 16 1.58 -15.60 -16.51
C ARG A 16 2.45 -15.15 -15.34
N PHE A 17 2.77 -16.06 -14.42
CA PHE A 17 3.64 -15.80 -13.28
C PHE A 17 5.08 -16.25 -13.52
N GLU A 18 5.29 -17.12 -14.51
CA GLU A 18 6.61 -17.59 -14.93
C GLU A 18 7.29 -16.55 -15.84
N VAL A 19 7.50 -15.34 -15.31
CA VAL A 19 8.31 -14.33 -16.00
C VAL A 19 9.77 -14.49 -15.61
N PRO A 20 10.73 -14.36 -16.55
CA PRO A 20 12.13 -14.35 -16.23
C PRO A 20 12.42 -13.26 -15.18
N ALA A 21 13.32 -13.55 -14.24
CA ALA A 21 13.83 -12.51 -13.36
C ALA A 21 14.49 -11.41 -14.19
N ALA A 22 14.28 -10.15 -13.79
CA ALA A 22 14.95 -9.03 -14.41
C ALA A 22 16.46 -9.20 -14.33
N GLY A 23 17.15 -8.98 -15.44
CA GLY A 23 18.62 -8.99 -15.48
C GLY A 23 19.20 -7.79 -14.73
N PRO A 24 20.51 -7.81 -14.42
CA PRO A 24 21.17 -6.74 -13.68
C PRO A 24 21.13 -5.39 -14.41
N GLU A 25 21.00 -5.41 -15.73
CA GLU A 25 20.91 -4.21 -16.58
C GLU A 25 19.47 -3.73 -16.81
N ALA A 26 18.49 -4.30 -16.11
CA ALA A 26 17.11 -3.86 -16.26
C ALA A 26 16.97 -2.41 -15.78
N PRO A 27 16.30 -1.55 -16.57
CA PRO A 27 16.11 -0.15 -16.17
C PRO A 27 15.12 0.03 -15.00
N LEU A 28 14.37 -1.02 -14.70
CA LEU A 28 13.38 -1.04 -13.62
C LEU A 28 13.16 -2.47 -13.13
N TRP A 29 13.21 -2.66 -11.83
CA TRP A 29 12.77 -3.88 -11.18
C TRP A 29 11.41 -3.64 -10.53
N ALA A 30 10.43 -4.47 -10.89
CA ALA A 30 9.13 -4.51 -10.24
C ALA A 30 9.00 -5.79 -9.41
N THR A 31 9.00 -5.65 -8.10
CA THR A 31 8.89 -6.78 -7.18
C THR A 31 7.49 -6.79 -6.54
N TRP A 32 6.73 -7.86 -6.81
CA TRP A 32 5.45 -8.05 -6.13
C TRP A 32 5.65 -8.59 -4.72
N MET A 33 5.19 -7.85 -3.74
CA MET A 33 5.33 -8.17 -2.31
C MET A 33 4.03 -8.69 -1.68
N GLY A 34 3.03 -8.93 -2.51
CA GLY A 34 1.73 -9.50 -2.13
C GLY A 34 0.61 -8.47 -2.02
N VAL A 35 -0.63 -8.92 -2.18
CA VAL A 35 -1.84 -8.11 -2.33
C VAL A 35 -1.62 -7.10 -3.47
N SER A 36 -1.68 -5.83 -3.23
CA SER A 36 -1.40 -4.73 -4.18
C SER A 36 -0.07 -4.02 -3.89
N THR A 37 0.78 -4.59 -3.04
CA THR A 37 2.10 -4.02 -2.75
C THR A 37 3.08 -4.39 -3.84
N LEU A 38 3.57 -3.38 -4.55
CA LEU A 38 4.65 -3.46 -5.53
C LEU A 38 5.81 -2.57 -5.05
N LEU A 39 7.01 -3.09 -5.12
CA LEU A 39 8.23 -2.32 -5.03
C LEU A 39 8.74 -2.07 -6.46
N LEU A 40 8.91 -0.82 -6.83
CA LEU A 40 9.48 -0.37 -8.08
C LEU A 40 10.84 0.25 -7.78
N ASP A 41 11.90 -0.27 -8.36
CA ASP A 41 13.28 0.16 -8.13
C ASP A 41 14.03 0.32 -9.46
N ASP A 42 14.59 1.50 -9.71
CA ASP A 42 15.39 1.81 -10.89
C ASP A 42 16.91 1.76 -10.61
N GLY A 43 17.31 1.23 -9.44
CA GLY A 43 18.68 1.17 -8.98
C GLY A 43 19.17 2.46 -8.32
N SER A 44 18.52 3.60 -8.55
CA SER A 44 18.83 4.90 -7.96
C SER A 44 17.76 5.40 -7.00
N SER A 45 16.51 5.13 -7.28
CA SER A 45 15.35 5.46 -6.45
C SER A 45 14.35 4.31 -6.42
N ALA A 46 13.53 4.27 -5.38
CA ALA A 46 12.51 3.24 -5.24
C ALA A 46 11.19 3.81 -4.73
N LEU A 47 10.09 3.24 -5.22
CA LEU A 47 8.73 3.53 -4.79
C LEU A 47 8.03 2.25 -4.33
N MET A 48 7.09 2.38 -3.42
CA MET A 48 6.26 1.25 -2.99
C MET A 48 4.77 1.63 -3.04
N THR A 49 3.96 0.81 -3.69
CA THR A 49 2.50 0.92 -3.56
C THR A 49 2.04 0.29 -2.27
N ASP A 50 1.04 0.85 -1.60
CA ASP A 50 0.37 0.39 -0.39
C ASP A 50 1.28 0.05 0.81
N GLY A 51 2.18 -0.91 0.67
CA GLY A 51 3.06 -1.36 1.76
C GLY A 51 2.34 -2.23 2.80
N TYR A 52 1.36 -3.04 2.37
CA TYR A 52 0.51 -3.84 3.26
C TYR A 52 1.14 -5.19 3.62
N PHE A 53 1.73 -5.29 4.79
CA PHE A 53 2.47 -6.47 5.27
C PHE A 53 1.84 -7.16 6.49
N SER A 54 1.07 -6.45 7.29
CA SER A 54 0.50 -6.97 8.55
C SER A 54 -0.48 -8.10 8.36
N ARG A 55 -1.31 -8.04 7.33
CA ARG A 55 -2.26 -9.09 6.92
C ARG A 55 -2.98 -9.74 8.11
N PRO A 56 -3.79 -8.99 8.87
CA PRO A 56 -4.53 -9.54 10.00
C PRO A 56 -5.47 -10.65 9.54
N GLY A 57 -5.61 -11.68 10.36
CA GLY A 57 -6.55 -12.78 10.07
C GLY A 57 -8.00 -12.30 10.06
N LEU A 58 -8.86 -12.97 9.28
CA LEU A 58 -10.26 -12.59 9.08
C LEU A 58 -11.06 -12.42 10.39
N LEU A 59 -10.82 -13.27 11.39
CA LEU A 59 -11.46 -13.15 12.71
C LEU A 59 -11.11 -11.84 13.40
N ARG A 60 -9.86 -11.37 13.27
CA ARG A 60 -9.42 -10.10 13.83
C ARG A 60 -10.03 -8.91 13.11
N VAL A 61 -10.14 -9.01 11.78
CA VAL A 61 -10.84 -8.01 10.96
C VAL A 61 -12.32 -7.95 11.35
N ALA A 62 -12.98 -9.10 11.50
CA ALA A 62 -14.38 -9.18 11.91
C ALA A 62 -14.63 -8.63 13.33
N ALA A 63 -13.65 -8.78 14.24
CA ALA A 63 -13.72 -8.22 15.59
C ALA A 63 -13.55 -6.70 15.64
N GLY A 64 -13.19 -6.06 14.55
CA GLY A 64 -13.33 -4.62 14.31
C GLY A 64 -12.04 -3.82 14.37
N LYS A 65 -11.08 -4.06 15.24
CA LYS A 65 -9.88 -3.21 15.32
C LYS A 65 -8.65 -3.91 14.77
N VAL A 66 -8.05 -3.34 13.75
CA VAL A 66 -6.78 -3.80 13.17
C VAL A 66 -5.69 -2.75 13.37
N SER A 67 -4.47 -3.21 13.52
CA SER A 67 -3.29 -2.35 13.70
C SER A 67 -2.10 -2.92 12.94
N PRO A 68 -1.16 -2.08 12.54
CA PRO A 68 0.10 -2.50 11.96
C PRO A 68 0.84 -3.48 12.88
N SER A 69 1.58 -4.40 12.27
CA SER A 69 2.51 -5.30 12.95
C SER A 69 3.95 -4.88 12.63
N PRO A 70 4.64 -4.13 13.51
CA PRO A 70 6.01 -3.67 13.24
C PRO A 70 6.94 -4.82 12.85
N ALA A 71 6.88 -5.94 13.57
CA ALA A 71 7.72 -7.10 13.29
C ALA A 71 7.52 -7.68 11.88
N ARG A 72 6.27 -7.66 11.35
CA ARG A 72 6.01 -8.12 9.98
C ARG A 72 6.50 -7.11 8.95
N VAL A 73 6.26 -5.83 9.18
CA VAL A 73 6.75 -4.75 8.32
C VAL A 73 8.28 -4.80 8.24
N ASP A 74 8.96 -4.76 9.39
CA ASP A 74 10.42 -4.78 9.47
C ASP A 74 10.99 -6.05 8.80
N GLY A 75 10.40 -7.22 9.04
CA GLY A 75 10.82 -8.48 8.42
C GLY A 75 10.59 -8.53 6.91
N CYS A 76 9.54 -7.88 6.39
CA CYS A 76 9.30 -7.81 4.94
C CYS A 76 10.26 -6.83 4.26
N LEU A 77 10.50 -5.66 4.85
CA LEU A 77 11.46 -4.69 4.34
C LEU A 77 12.88 -5.28 4.31
N ALA A 78 13.29 -5.95 5.38
CA ALA A 78 14.60 -6.60 5.44
C ALA A 78 14.78 -7.69 4.37
N ARG A 79 13.78 -8.56 4.17
CA ARG A 79 13.84 -9.59 3.12
C ARG A 79 13.89 -9.03 1.71
N ALA A 80 13.21 -7.91 1.47
CA ALA A 80 13.24 -7.23 0.19
C ALA A 80 14.46 -6.30 0.03
N MET A 81 15.34 -6.26 1.03
CA MET A 81 16.52 -5.38 1.07
C MET A 81 16.15 -3.90 0.81
N VAL A 82 14.98 -3.49 1.26
CA VAL A 82 14.54 -2.11 1.11
C VAL A 82 15.28 -1.24 2.12
N SER A 83 16.26 -0.50 1.65
CA SER A 83 17.04 0.43 2.46
C SER A 83 16.61 1.89 2.33
N ARG A 84 15.86 2.20 1.26
CA ARG A 84 15.38 3.55 0.97
C ARG A 84 14.11 3.48 0.11
N LEU A 85 13.23 4.42 0.30
CA LEU A 85 12.10 4.69 -0.58
C LEU A 85 11.93 6.19 -0.72
N GLU A 86 11.63 6.64 -1.91
CA GLU A 86 11.22 8.03 -2.15
C GLU A 86 9.81 8.25 -1.63
N ALA A 87 8.93 7.28 -1.89
CA ALA A 87 7.55 7.38 -1.43
C ALA A 87 6.89 6.00 -1.21
N VAL A 88 5.92 5.99 -0.30
CA VAL A 88 4.87 4.97 -0.20
C VAL A 88 3.58 5.58 -0.73
N VAL A 89 2.94 4.89 -1.68
CA VAL A 89 1.78 5.39 -2.41
C VAL A 89 0.59 4.46 -2.20
N PRO A 90 -0.21 4.64 -1.13
CA PRO A 90 -1.43 3.87 -0.95
C PRO A 90 -2.46 4.24 -2.03
N LEU A 91 -2.97 3.21 -2.72
CA LEU A 91 -3.91 3.39 -3.83
C LEU A 91 -5.28 3.86 -3.33
N HIS A 92 -5.67 3.46 -2.12
CA HIS A 92 -6.83 3.98 -1.40
C HIS A 92 -6.73 3.64 0.10
N THR A 93 -7.72 4.04 0.91
CA THR A 93 -7.61 4.00 2.36
C THR A 93 -8.40 2.86 3.03
N HIS A 94 -8.68 1.77 2.34
CA HIS A 94 -9.08 0.54 3.01
C HIS A 94 -7.90 -0.06 3.77
N PHE A 95 -8.19 -0.81 4.84
CA PHE A 95 -7.16 -1.33 5.74
C PHE A 95 -6.16 -2.26 5.03
N ASP A 96 -6.61 -3.02 4.04
CA ASP A 96 -5.81 -3.94 3.24
C ASP A 96 -4.89 -3.25 2.22
N HIS A 97 -4.90 -1.93 2.21
CA HIS A 97 -3.99 -1.06 1.45
C HIS A 97 -3.18 -0.16 2.39
N VAL A 98 -3.85 0.65 3.22
CA VAL A 98 -3.21 1.76 3.93
C VAL A 98 -2.73 1.44 5.34
N LEU A 99 -3.11 0.26 5.90
CA LEU A 99 -2.86 -0.05 7.32
C LEU A 99 -1.40 0.16 7.74
N ASP A 100 -0.46 -0.31 6.92
CA ASP A 100 0.96 -0.26 7.22
C ASP A 100 1.70 0.88 6.52
N SER A 101 1.06 1.59 5.58
CA SER A 101 1.72 2.57 4.70
C SER A 101 2.48 3.65 5.48
N ALA A 102 1.86 4.19 6.53
CA ALA A 102 2.51 5.20 7.37
C ALA A 102 3.70 4.65 8.18
N LEU A 103 3.58 3.40 8.66
CA LEU A 103 4.69 2.72 9.36
C LEU A 103 5.84 2.41 8.39
N VAL A 104 5.55 1.95 7.16
CA VAL A 104 6.56 1.75 6.12
C VAL A 104 7.25 3.06 5.78
N ALA A 105 6.48 4.13 5.58
CA ALA A 105 7.03 5.46 5.34
C ALA A 105 7.94 5.90 6.49
N ASP A 106 7.54 5.69 7.73
CA ASP A 106 8.34 6.03 8.91
C ASP A 106 9.67 5.26 8.95
N ARG A 107 9.64 3.93 8.72
CA ARG A 107 10.82 3.07 8.71
C ARG A 107 11.83 3.38 7.61
N THR A 108 11.36 3.84 6.46
CA THR A 108 12.19 4.05 5.26
C THR A 108 12.56 5.50 5.01
N GLY A 109 12.03 6.43 5.81
CA GLY A 109 12.22 7.86 5.59
C GLY A 109 11.39 8.42 4.41
N ALA A 110 10.52 7.61 3.79
CA ALA A 110 9.76 7.93 2.60
C ALA A 110 8.68 8.99 2.82
N LEU A 111 8.28 9.67 1.75
CA LEU A 111 7.03 10.43 1.71
C LEU A 111 5.83 9.48 1.73
N LEU A 112 4.73 9.89 2.32
CA LEU A 112 3.43 9.24 2.14
C LEU A 112 2.64 10.08 1.13
N VAL A 113 2.42 9.51 -0.05
CA VAL A 113 1.81 10.21 -1.20
C VAL A 113 0.45 9.60 -1.50
N GLY A 114 -0.61 10.40 -1.50
CA GLY A 114 -1.95 9.89 -1.79
C GLY A 114 -3.01 10.98 -1.71
N GLY A 115 -4.27 10.60 -1.70
CA GLY A 115 -5.36 11.56 -1.48
C GLY A 115 -5.40 12.10 -0.03
N GLY A 116 -6.26 13.08 0.23
CA GLY A 116 -6.42 13.68 1.57
C GLY A 116 -6.70 12.67 2.69
N SER A 117 -7.41 11.59 2.38
CA SER A 117 -7.65 10.49 3.33
C SER A 117 -6.37 9.76 3.73
N ALA A 118 -5.45 9.52 2.77
CA ALA A 118 -4.16 8.90 3.06
C ALA A 118 -3.27 9.82 3.94
N ALA A 119 -3.27 11.12 3.66
CA ALA A 119 -2.59 12.11 4.49
C ALA A 119 -3.14 12.11 5.93
N ASN A 120 -4.47 11.97 6.12
CA ASN A 120 -5.06 11.88 7.46
C ASN A 120 -4.70 10.58 8.20
N VAL A 121 -4.46 9.49 7.49
CA VAL A 121 -3.87 8.27 8.09
C VAL A 121 -2.43 8.54 8.53
N GLY A 122 -1.63 9.21 7.71
CA GLY A 122 -0.26 9.62 8.07
C GLY A 122 -0.21 10.52 9.30
N ARG A 123 -1.08 11.54 9.37
CA ARG A 123 -1.24 12.40 10.55
C ARG A 123 -1.63 11.63 11.80
N GLY A 124 -2.57 10.71 11.65
CA GLY A 124 -3.03 9.87 12.77
C GLY A 124 -1.95 8.90 13.27
N TYR A 125 -1.02 8.51 12.42
CA TYR A 125 0.17 7.75 12.79
C TYR A 125 1.21 8.65 13.49
N GLY A 126 1.31 9.91 13.13
CA GLY A 126 2.27 10.87 13.66
C GLY A 126 3.38 11.26 12.67
N LEU A 127 3.20 11.02 11.37
CA LEU A 127 4.11 11.54 10.36
C LEU A 127 4.04 13.07 10.31
N PRO A 128 5.17 13.78 10.20
CA PRO A 128 5.19 15.23 10.10
C PRO A 128 4.65 15.69 8.72
N GLU A 129 4.08 16.89 8.67
CA GLU A 129 3.43 17.42 7.46
C GLU A 129 4.34 17.47 6.22
N ASN A 130 5.63 17.72 6.40
CA ASN A 130 6.61 17.74 5.30
C ASN A 130 6.89 16.35 4.69
N ARG A 131 6.32 15.30 5.27
CA ARG A 131 6.37 13.92 4.73
C ARG A 131 5.03 13.46 4.16
N LEU A 132 4.03 14.33 4.12
CA LEU A 132 2.70 14.04 3.58
C LEU A 132 2.50 14.84 2.30
N VAL A 133 2.20 14.14 1.21
CA VAL A 133 1.93 14.76 -0.09
C VAL A 133 0.50 14.40 -0.50
N VAL A 134 -0.34 15.42 -0.59
CA VAL A 134 -1.71 15.27 -1.09
C VAL A 134 -1.70 15.45 -2.59
N ALA A 135 -1.88 14.35 -3.30
CA ALA A 135 -1.90 14.33 -4.75
C ALA A 135 -3.20 14.94 -5.31
N VAL A 136 -3.04 15.74 -6.35
CA VAL A 136 -4.16 16.19 -7.18
C VAL A 136 -4.31 15.23 -8.36
N SER A 137 -5.56 14.79 -8.61
CA SER A 137 -5.82 13.81 -9.67
C SER A 137 -5.43 14.35 -11.04
N GLY A 138 -4.61 13.59 -11.75
CA GLY A 138 -4.12 13.93 -13.09
C GLY A 138 -2.85 14.79 -13.10
N GLU A 139 -2.39 15.28 -11.96
CA GLU A 139 -1.16 16.06 -11.87
C GLU A 139 0.04 15.15 -11.54
N PRO A 140 1.16 15.28 -12.29
CA PRO A 140 2.35 14.50 -12.01
C PRO A 140 3.08 15.04 -10.76
N ILE A 141 3.63 14.12 -9.98
CA ILE A 141 4.47 14.39 -8.82
C ILE A 141 5.82 13.76 -9.08
N ARG A 142 6.90 14.54 -9.01
CA ARG A 142 8.26 14.02 -9.14
C ARG A 142 8.71 13.39 -7.83
N LEU A 143 9.08 12.11 -7.88
CA LEU A 143 9.52 11.31 -6.73
C LEU A 143 10.79 10.55 -7.13
N GLY A 144 11.95 11.09 -6.78
CA GLY A 144 13.23 10.55 -7.26
C GLY A 144 13.31 10.50 -8.78
N GLY A 145 13.54 9.32 -9.35
CA GLY A 145 13.56 9.06 -10.80
C GLY A 145 12.19 8.99 -11.46
N TYR A 146 11.09 9.01 -10.69
CA TYR A 146 9.73 8.73 -11.19
C TYR A 146 8.87 9.99 -11.31
N ASP A 147 8.03 10.03 -12.34
CA ASP A 147 6.88 10.91 -12.43
C ASP A 147 5.62 10.08 -12.14
N VAL A 148 4.98 10.35 -10.99
CA VAL A 148 3.82 9.60 -10.52
C VAL A 148 2.57 10.44 -10.68
N THR A 149 1.58 9.90 -11.37
CA THR A 149 0.28 10.55 -11.55
C THR A 149 -0.81 9.67 -10.95
N LEU A 150 -1.50 10.16 -9.92
CA LEU A 150 -2.66 9.49 -9.36
C LEU A 150 -3.92 9.89 -10.13
N ILE A 151 -4.67 8.90 -10.60
CA ILE A 151 -5.93 9.14 -11.32
C ILE A 151 -7.09 8.74 -10.39
N LYS A 152 -7.97 9.69 -10.10
CA LYS A 152 -9.19 9.42 -9.35
C LYS A 152 -10.04 8.41 -10.10
N SER A 153 -10.39 7.33 -9.43
CA SER A 153 -11.22 6.26 -9.96
C SER A 153 -12.37 5.95 -9.03
N HIS A 154 -13.37 5.24 -9.55
CA HIS A 154 -14.42 4.68 -8.73
C HIS A 154 -13.97 3.35 -8.15
N HIS A 155 -14.21 3.16 -6.85
CA HIS A 155 -14.01 1.86 -6.23
C HIS A 155 -14.98 0.85 -6.86
N CYS A 156 -14.56 -0.43 -6.89
CA CYS A 156 -15.50 -1.50 -7.27
C CYS A 156 -16.77 -1.44 -6.38
N PRO A 157 -17.92 -1.95 -6.87
CA PRO A 157 -19.15 -1.95 -6.08
C PRO A 157 -18.91 -2.49 -4.68
N PRO A 158 -19.61 -1.94 -3.66
CA PRO A 158 -19.41 -2.35 -2.28
C PRO A 158 -19.69 -3.84 -2.13
N ASP A 159 -18.72 -4.54 -1.60
CA ASP A 159 -18.93 -5.89 -1.13
C ASP A 159 -19.84 -5.87 0.11
N ARG A 160 -20.42 -7.03 0.42
CA ARG A 160 -21.31 -7.23 1.58
C ARG A 160 -20.57 -7.14 2.92
N PHE A 161 -19.28 -6.78 2.92
CA PHE A 161 -18.49 -6.61 4.12
C PHE A 161 -18.65 -5.20 4.68
N PRO A 162 -18.75 -5.05 6.01
CA PRO A 162 -18.87 -3.75 6.62
C PRO A 162 -17.58 -2.95 6.38
N GLY A 163 -17.74 -1.81 5.78
CA GLY A 163 -16.72 -0.81 5.52
C GLY A 163 -17.36 0.34 4.78
N ALA A 164 -17.24 1.56 5.28
CA ALA A 164 -17.78 2.73 4.60
C ALA A 164 -16.95 3.02 3.34
N ILE A 165 -17.39 2.47 2.21
CA ILE A 165 -16.86 2.86 0.91
C ILE A 165 -17.47 4.22 0.58
N GLY A 166 -16.64 5.25 0.46
CA GLY A 166 -17.06 6.48 -0.15
C GLY A 166 -17.06 7.74 0.69
N ALA A 167 -16.87 7.68 2.00
CA ALA A 167 -16.66 8.88 2.79
C ALA A 167 -15.16 9.17 2.93
N PRO A 168 -14.67 10.36 2.51
CA PRO A 168 -13.28 10.71 2.75
C PRO A 168 -13.01 10.84 4.25
N LEU A 169 -11.83 10.41 4.68
CA LEU A 169 -11.33 10.67 6.03
C LEU A 169 -11.00 12.15 6.15
N THR A 170 -11.80 12.89 6.89
CA THR A 170 -11.66 14.34 7.05
C THR A 170 -10.80 14.74 8.26
N THR A 171 -10.49 13.78 9.13
CA THR A 171 -9.71 13.99 10.35
C THR A 171 -8.62 12.91 10.47
N PRO A 172 -7.54 13.17 11.23
CA PRO A 172 -6.51 12.18 11.50
C PRO A 172 -7.07 10.90 12.13
N VAL A 173 -6.66 9.75 11.61
CA VAL A 173 -7.12 8.43 12.05
C VAL A 173 -5.95 7.63 12.58
N LYS A 174 -6.01 7.23 13.84
CA LYS A 174 -5.00 6.33 14.43
C LYS A 174 -5.11 4.95 13.79
N THR A 175 -4.04 4.47 13.16
CA THR A 175 -3.98 3.14 12.54
C THR A 175 -4.20 2.01 13.54
N SER A 176 -3.91 2.22 14.82
CA SER A 176 -4.21 1.27 15.91
C SER A 176 -5.71 1.11 16.19
N ALA A 177 -6.56 1.93 15.59
CA ALA A 177 -8.01 1.91 15.75
C ALA A 177 -8.75 1.82 14.40
N TYR A 178 -8.06 1.42 13.35
CA TYR A 178 -8.62 1.31 12.02
C TYR A 178 -9.73 0.23 11.98
N ARG A 179 -10.86 0.57 11.37
CA ARG A 179 -12.02 -0.32 11.21
C ARG A 179 -12.32 -0.54 9.74
#